data_316ff1bc6b5fd2ede1a3b2e4b97e7386
#
_entry.id   316ff1bc6b5fd2ede1a3b2e4b97e7386
#
_cell.length_a   1.000
_cell.length_b   1.000
_cell.length_c   1.000
_cell.angle_alpha   90.00
_cell.angle_beta   90.00
_cell.angle_gamma   90.00
#
_symmetry.space_group_name_H-M   'P 1'
#
loop_
_entity.id
_entity.type
_entity.pdbx_description
1 polymer ?
#
loop_
_entity_poly.entity_id
_entity_poly.type
_entity_poly.pdbx_seq_one_letter_code
_entity_poly.pdbx_strand_id
1 'polypeptide(L)'
;MSIDKDQAIAAALAFTASRTPNASRRMLRVDRGDIAGEDCWLVLTDTAPSPDEPDWFFEVDSEETLFISVATGRCIGSHGMRGREMFDPPASPG
;
A
#
# COMPACT_ATOMS: atom_id res chain seq x y z
N MET A 1 -6.78 20.27 1.45
CA MET A 1 -6.07 19.84 2.67
C MET A 1 -5.23 18.63 2.34
N SER A 2 -3.97 18.61 2.74
CA SER A 2 -3.08 17.51 2.42
C SER A 2 -2.85 16.62 3.65
N ILE A 3 -2.60 15.34 3.41
CA ILE A 3 -2.29 14.41 4.49
C ILE A 3 -0.79 14.35 4.72
N ASP A 4 -0.40 14.01 5.95
CA ASP A 4 1.00 13.84 6.30
C ASP A 4 1.42 12.37 6.16
N LYS A 5 2.69 12.09 6.47
CA LYS A 5 3.26 10.75 6.36
C LYS A 5 2.51 9.73 7.23
N ASP A 6 2.20 10.09 8.47
CA ASP A 6 1.52 9.17 9.39
C ASP A 6 0.10 8.86 8.92
N GLN A 7 -0.59 9.85 8.40
CA GLN A 7 -1.91 9.64 7.82
C GLN A 7 -1.86 8.75 6.58
N ALA A 8 -0.81 8.90 5.77
CA ALA A 8 -0.61 8.05 4.60
C ALA A 8 -0.36 6.59 4.99
N ILE A 9 0.43 6.36 6.03
CA ILE A 9 0.68 5.02 6.54
C ILE A 9 -0.63 4.40 7.04
N ALA A 10 -1.40 5.15 7.82
CA ALA A 10 -2.69 4.68 8.33
C ALA A 10 -3.66 4.34 7.19
N ALA A 11 -3.71 5.19 6.16
CA ALA A 11 -4.56 4.95 4.99
C ALA A 11 -4.13 3.70 4.23
N ALA A 12 -2.83 3.50 4.04
CA ALA A 12 -2.31 2.32 3.36
C ALA A 12 -2.62 1.03 4.12
N LEU A 13 -2.42 1.04 5.44
CA LEU A 13 -2.71 -0.13 6.27
C LEU A 13 -4.21 -0.43 6.32
N ALA A 14 -5.05 0.59 6.39
CA ALA A 14 -6.51 0.42 6.34
C ALA A 14 -6.94 -0.16 4.99
N PHE A 15 -6.36 0.30 3.90
CA PHE A 15 -6.64 -0.22 2.57
C PHE A 15 -6.27 -1.71 2.46
N THR A 16 -5.08 -2.09 2.95
CA THR A 16 -4.65 -3.49 2.89
C THR A 16 -5.50 -4.37 3.79
N ALA A 17 -5.91 -3.89 4.96
CA ALA A 17 -6.79 -4.64 5.87
C ALA A 17 -8.17 -4.89 5.25
N SER A 18 -8.70 -3.92 4.52
CA SER A 18 -9.97 -4.05 3.82
C SER A 18 -9.88 -5.05 2.67
N ARG A 19 -8.75 -5.07 1.97
CA ARG A 19 -8.55 -5.91 0.79
C ARG A 19 -8.19 -7.34 1.15
N THR A 20 -7.39 -7.53 2.21
CA THR A 20 -6.95 -8.85 2.66
C THR A 20 -7.04 -8.94 4.18
N PRO A 21 -8.26 -9.11 4.74
CA PRO A 21 -8.46 -9.01 6.18
C PRO A 21 -7.73 -10.05 7.02
N ASN A 22 -7.37 -11.18 6.42
CA ASN A 22 -6.66 -12.26 7.12
C ASN A 22 -5.15 -12.19 6.96
N ALA A 23 -4.64 -11.23 6.20
CA ALA A 23 -3.20 -11.09 5.99
C ALA A 23 -2.66 -9.97 6.88
N SER A 24 -1.60 -10.25 7.61
CA SER A 24 -0.86 -9.21 8.32
C SER A 24 0.07 -8.52 7.35
N ARG A 25 -0.05 -7.21 7.24
CA ARG A 25 0.86 -6.43 6.42
C ARG A 25 1.60 -5.44 7.30
N ARG A 26 2.83 -5.13 6.90
CA ARG A 26 3.67 -4.17 7.60
C ARG A 26 4.20 -3.13 6.61
N MET A 27 4.40 -1.94 7.10
CA MET A 27 5.01 -0.86 6.33
C MET A 27 6.53 -1.01 6.37
N LEU A 28 7.16 -1.03 5.20
CA LEU A 28 8.62 -1.12 5.09
C LEU A 28 9.27 0.24 4.85
N ARG A 29 8.62 1.07 4.02
CA ARG A 29 9.21 2.33 3.59
C ARG A 29 8.12 3.28 3.12
N VAL A 30 8.34 4.58 3.33
CA VAL A 30 7.45 5.63 2.84
C VAL A 30 8.30 6.67 2.11
N ASP A 31 7.94 6.92 0.86
CA ASP A 31 8.56 7.95 0.04
C ASP A 31 7.50 8.90 -0.48
N ARG A 32 7.95 9.99 -1.10
CA ARG A 32 7.08 10.96 -1.75
C ARG A 32 7.36 10.93 -3.25
N GLY A 33 6.33 11.00 -4.07
CA GLY A 33 6.51 10.98 -5.50
C GLY A 33 5.29 11.47 -6.26
N ASP A 34 5.44 11.60 -7.58
CA ASP A 34 4.39 12.03 -8.49
C ASP A 34 3.94 10.82 -9.31
N ILE A 35 2.65 10.52 -9.23
CA ILE A 35 2.05 9.40 -9.96
C ILE A 35 0.94 9.96 -10.85
N ALA A 36 1.14 9.86 -12.15
CA ALA A 36 0.16 10.32 -13.15
C ALA A 36 -0.24 11.80 -12.95
N GLY A 37 0.73 12.63 -12.57
CA GLY A 37 0.49 14.05 -12.34
C GLY A 37 -0.07 14.39 -10.97
N GLU A 38 -0.25 13.40 -10.09
CA GLU A 38 -0.75 13.62 -8.75
C GLU A 38 0.33 13.36 -7.71
N ASP A 39 0.45 14.27 -6.73
CA ASP A 39 1.41 14.15 -5.64
C ASP A 39 0.94 13.07 -4.68
N CYS A 40 1.78 12.08 -4.44
CA CYS A 40 1.42 10.89 -3.67
C CYS A 40 2.46 10.53 -2.63
N TRP A 41 2.00 9.88 -1.56
CA TRP A 41 2.86 9.12 -0.68
C TRP A 41 2.99 7.70 -1.22
N LEU A 42 4.21 7.23 -1.37
CA LEU A 42 4.51 5.88 -1.86
C LEU A 42 4.81 5.00 -0.65
N VAL A 43 3.83 4.19 -0.25
CA VAL A 43 3.95 3.36 0.96
C VAL A 43 4.26 1.93 0.54
N LEU A 44 5.49 1.52 0.77
CA LEU A 44 5.93 0.15 0.48
C LEU A 44 5.50 -0.76 1.64
N THR A 45 4.70 -1.77 1.31
CA THR A 45 4.21 -2.73 2.29
C THR A 45 4.63 -4.14 1.89
N ASP A 46 4.61 -5.03 2.86
CA ASP A 46 4.92 -6.44 2.68
C ASP A 46 4.01 -7.27 3.57
N THR A 47 3.74 -8.51 3.18
CA THR A 47 2.98 -9.43 4.00
C THR A 47 3.91 -9.98 5.08
N ALA A 48 3.52 -9.81 6.34
CA ALA A 48 4.29 -10.38 7.45
C ALA A 48 4.20 -11.90 7.42
N PRO A 49 5.33 -12.62 7.61
CA PRO A 49 5.30 -14.08 7.61
C PRO A 49 4.50 -14.63 8.78
N SER A 50 3.68 -15.66 8.50
CA SER A 50 2.98 -16.39 9.56
C SER A 50 3.95 -17.38 10.20
N PRO A 51 3.96 -17.51 11.54
CA PRO A 51 4.85 -18.46 12.20
C PRO A 51 4.56 -19.93 11.83
N ASP A 52 3.38 -20.20 11.30
CA ASP A 52 2.98 -21.55 10.92
C ASP A 52 3.33 -21.91 9.48
N GLU A 53 3.85 -20.97 8.72
CA GLU A 53 4.19 -21.22 7.31
C GLU A 53 5.65 -21.62 7.17
N PRO A 54 5.94 -22.62 6.32
CA PRO A 54 7.33 -22.99 6.06
C PRO A 54 8.09 -21.90 5.31
N ASP A 55 9.40 -21.81 5.56
CA ASP A 55 10.24 -20.75 4.99
C ASP A 55 10.20 -20.69 3.47
N TRP A 56 10.07 -21.84 2.80
CA TRP A 56 10.03 -21.87 1.34
C TRP A 56 8.78 -21.23 0.74
N PHE A 57 7.75 -21.00 1.57
CA PHE A 57 6.54 -20.31 1.14
C PHE A 57 6.78 -18.83 0.88
N PHE A 58 7.87 -18.26 1.39
CA PHE A 58 8.16 -16.83 1.30
C PHE A 58 9.04 -16.46 0.12
N GLU A 59 9.26 -17.37 -0.81
CA GLU A 59 9.97 -17.04 -2.04
C GLU A 59 9.17 -16.15 -2.99
N VAL A 60 7.88 -16.02 -2.74
CA VAL A 60 7.03 -15.14 -3.53
C VAL A 60 7.15 -13.73 -2.96
N ASP A 61 7.61 -12.81 -3.81
CA ASP A 61 7.71 -11.42 -3.44
C ASP A 61 6.31 -10.86 -3.22
N SER A 62 6.00 -10.48 -1.99
CA SER A 62 4.71 -9.91 -1.61
C SER A 62 4.76 -8.40 -1.43
N GLU A 63 5.88 -7.77 -1.75
CA GLU A 63 6.03 -6.33 -1.65
C GLU A 63 5.08 -5.62 -2.61
N GLU A 64 4.41 -4.61 -2.10
CA GLU A 64 3.49 -3.80 -2.88
C GLU A 64 3.60 -2.35 -2.42
N THR A 65 3.80 -1.44 -3.38
CA THR A 65 3.82 -0.01 -3.10
C THR A 65 2.43 0.55 -3.35
N LEU A 66 1.84 1.19 -2.35
CA LEU A 66 0.53 1.82 -2.47
C LEU A 66 0.70 3.32 -2.71
N PHE A 67 -0.07 3.84 -3.67
CA PHE A 67 -0.04 5.27 -4.02
C PHE A 67 -1.17 5.97 -3.30
N ILE A 68 -0.84 6.69 -2.23
CA ILE A 68 -1.82 7.41 -1.43
C ILE A 68 -1.80 8.88 -1.81
N SER A 69 -2.89 9.40 -2.33
CA SER A 69 -2.97 10.81 -2.74
C SER A 69 -2.72 11.72 -1.54
N VAL A 70 -1.81 12.67 -1.70
CA VAL A 70 -1.54 13.69 -0.66
C VAL A 70 -2.76 14.58 -0.46
N ALA A 71 -3.48 14.88 -1.51
CA ALA A 71 -4.63 15.78 -1.45
C ALA A 71 -5.87 15.15 -0.82
N THR A 72 -6.11 13.85 -1.05
CA THR A 72 -7.36 13.19 -0.65
C THR A 72 -7.20 12.09 0.37
N GLY A 73 -5.99 11.53 0.51
CA GLY A 73 -5.76 10.37 1.38
C GLY A 73 -6.27 9.06 0.81
N ARG A 74 -6.71 9.06 -0.45
CA ARG A 74 -7.22 7.85 -1.09
C ARG A 74 -6.10 7.09 -1.78
N CYS A 75 -6.25 5.77 -1.85
CA CYS A 75 -5.32 4.93 -2.60
C CYS A 75 -5.72 4.98 -4.08
N ILE A 76 -4.89 5.62 -4.89
CA ILE A 76 -5.20 5.81 -6.32
C ILE A 76 -4.62 4.69 -7.19
N GLY A 77 -3.77 3.85 -6.63
CA GLY A 77 -3.19 2.74 -7.37
C GLY A 77 -2.15 2.00 -6.54
N SER A 78 -1.54 1.01 -7.15
CA SER A 78 -0.48 0.24 -6.53
C SER A 78 0.53 -0.25 -7.55
N HIS A 79 1.71 -0.64 -7.06
CA HIS A 79 2.75 -1.23 -7.89
C HIS A 79 3.30 -2.46 -7.15
N GLY A 80 3.20 -3.60 -7.80
CA GLY A 80 3.66 -4.87 -7.23
C GLY A 80 4.30 -5.74 -8.30
N MET A 81 4.35 -7.06 -8.06
CA MET A 81 4.95 -8.01 -8.98
C MET A 81 4.35 -7.97 -10.39
N ARG A 82 3.06 -7.69 -10.48
CA ARG A 82 2.35 -7.65 -11.75
C ARG A 82 2.45 -6.30 -12.45
N GLY A 83 3.20 -5.35 -11.89
CA GLY A 83 3.34 -4.01 -12.41
C GLY A 83 2.41 -3.02 -11.74
N ARG A 84 2.23 -1.88 -12.39
CA ARG A 84 1.41 -0.79 -11.86
C ARG A 84 -0.06 -0.99 -12.22
N GLU A 85 -0.93 -0.79 -11.23
CA GLU A 85 -2.37 -0.78 -11.42
C GLU A 85 -2.93 0.52 -10.87
N MET A 86 -3.70 1.24 -11.67
CA MET A 86 -4.37 2.46 -11.24
C MET A 86 -5.84 2.16 -10.97
N PHE A 87 -6.36 2.67 -9.85
CA PHE A 87 -7.75 2.44 -9.44
C PHE A 87 -8.65 3.58 -9.92
N ASP A 88 -9.75 3.21 -10.52
CA ASP A 88 -10.76 4.16 -11.00
C ASP A 88 -12.16 3.60 -10.68
N PRO A 89 -12.86 4.13 -9.67
CA PRO A 89 -12.46 5.27 -8.83
C PRO A 89 -11.41 4.89 -7.78
N PRO A 90 -10.68 5.87 -7.23
CA PRO A 90 -9.73 5.63 -6.15
C PRO A 90 -10.40 5.01 -4.93
N ALA A 91 -9.69 4.10 -4.27
CA ALA A 91 -10.22 3.41 -3.10
C ALA A 91 -10.14 4.30 -1.86
N SER A 92 -11.23 4.40 -1.14
CA SER A 92 -11.25 5.09 0.15
C SER A 92 -10.61 4.20 1.21
N PRO A 93 -9.78 4.77 2.12
CA PRO A 93 -9.26 4.01 3.24
C PRO A 93 -10.37 3.73 4.26
N GLY A 94 -10.51 2.50 4.61
CA GLY A 94 -11.48 2.08 5.62
C GLY A 94 -12.87 1.89 5.10
#